data_4e00bfbaa85e501e0d61009cd8e881e2
#
_entry.id   4e00bfbaa85e501e0d61009cd8e881e2
#
_cell.length_a   1.000
_cell.length_b   1.000
_cell.length_c   1.000
_cell.angle_alpha   90.00
_cell.angle_beta   90.00
_cell.angle_gamma   90.00
#
_symmetry.space_group_name_H-M   'P 1'
#
loop_
_entity.id
_entity.type
_entity.pdbx_description
1 polymer ?
#
loop_
_entity_poly.entity_id
_entity_poly.type
_entity_poly.pdbx_seq_one_letter_code
_entity_poly.pdbx_strand_id
1 'polypeptide(L)'
;MKATTLSNNSLLTALTNDYGQENAFVEWMKINNFGQTDFLVAISSSGKSPNILNAINHTNDCLGYALAIFGMDGESPFTGNRYEDNYIHIDSHNYGVIELTSEIILHGIIEDLVIE
;
A
#
# COMPACT_ATOMS: atom_id res chain seq x y z
N MET A 1 2.12 -14.91 10.93
CA MET A 1 2.14 -13.81 9.92
C MET A 1 3.46 -13.07 10.00
N LYS A 2 4.00 -12.68 8.87
CA LYS A 2 5.22 -11.86 8.78
C LYS A 2 4.92 -10.63 7.94
N ALA A 3 5.23 -9.45 8.46
CA ALA A 3 5.05 -8.18 7.77
C ALA A 3 6.39 -7.48 7.56
N THR A 4 6.53 -6.77 6.45
CA THR A 4 7.73 -6.00 6.12
C THR A 4 7.35 -4.74 5.35
N THR A 5 8.24 -3.77 5.35
CA THR A 5 8.11 -2.52 4.59
C THR A 5 9.45 -2.12 4.00
N LEU A 6 9.44 -1.32 2.95
CA LEU A 6 10.66 -0.76 2.36
C LEU A 6 11.17 0.39 3.24
N SER A 7 11.91 0.05 4.29
CA SER A 7 12.44 1.01 5.26
C SER A 7 13.96 1.17 5.22
N ASN A 8 14.65 0.40 4.37
CA ASN A 8 16.09 0.54 4.16
C ASN A 8 16.36 1.70 3.19
N ASN A 9 16.96 2.78 3.71
CA ASN A 9 17.21 3.99 2.92
C ASN A 9 18.15 3.76 1.74
N SER A 10 19.16 2.92 1.89
CA SER A 10 20.09 2.61 0.81
C SER A 10 19.39 1.86 -0.32
N LEU A 11 18.57 0.88 0.01
CA LEU A 11 17.79 0.13 -0.98
C LEU A 11 16.76 1.02 -1.66
N LEU A 12 16.03 1.84 -0.91
CA LEU A 12 15.06 2.79 -1.47
C LEU A 12 15.73 3.75 -2.45
N THR A 13 16.89 4.30 -2.09
CA THR A 13 17.65 5.20 -2.94
C THR A 13 18.11 4.50 -4.21
N ALA A 14 18.63 3.28 -4.11
CA ALA A 14 19.08 2.51 -5.26
C ALA A 14 17.93 2.19 -6.22
N LEU A 15 16.81 1.71 -5.70
CA LEU A 15 15.63 1.40 -6.51
C LEU A 15 15.03 2.64 -7.17
N THR A 16 14.98 3.76 -6.45
CA THR A 16 14.52 5.04 -6.99
C THR A 16 15.43 5.53 -8.11
N ASN A 17 16.73 5.41 -7.92
CA ASN A 17 17.72 5.84 -8.92
C ASN A 17 17.68 4.99 -10.18
N ASP A 18 17.53 3.67 -10.04
CA ASP A 18 17.61 2.72 -11.16
C ASP A 18 16.28 2.58 -11.91
N TYR A 19 15.14 2.70 -11.24
CA TYR A 19 13.81 2.41 -11.80
C TYR A 19 12.82 3.57 -11.72
N GLY A 20 13.18 4.68 -11.08
CA GLY A 20 12.29 5.79 -10.80
C GLY A 20 11.48 5.61 -9.50
N GLN A 21 11.07 6.74 -8.92
CA GLN A 21 10.31 6.76 -7.67
C GLN A 21 8.98 6.00 -7.80
N GLU A 22 8.32 6.11 -8.93
CA GLU A 22 7.04 5.45 -9.21
C GLU A 22 7.12 3.93 -9.26
N ASN A 23 8.29 3.36 -9.49
CA ASN A 23 8.51 1.92 -9.61
C ASN A 23 9.27 1.30 -8.44
N ALA A 24 9.75 2.11 -7.48
CA ALA A 24 10.58 1.61 -6.39
C ALA A 24 9.89 0.52 -5.55
N PHE A 25 8.62 0.69 -5.20
CA PHE A 25 7.87 -0.31 -4.45
C PHE A 25 7.64 -1.58 -5.26
N VAL A 26 7.32 -1.46 -6.54
CA VAL A 26 7.12 -2.62 -7.42
C VAL A 26 8.42 -3.46 -7.51
N GLU A 27 9.56 -2.81 -7.70
CA GLU A 27 10.84 -3.51 -7.77
C GLU A 27 11.22 -4.16 -6.43
N TRP A 28 10.91 -3.51 -5.32
CA TRP A 28 11.07 -4.10 -3.99
C TRP A 28 10.17 -5.33 -3.79
N MET A 29 8.92 -5.26 -4.24
CA MET A 29 7.99 -6.39 -4.19
C MET A 29 8.52 -7.58 -5.02
N LYS A 30 9.09 -7.33 -6.19
CA LYS A 30 9.73 -8.35 -7.03
C LYS A 30 10.92 -9.02 -6.33
N ILE A 31 11.79 -8.23 -5.69
CA ILE A 31 12.92 -8.75 -4.91
C ILE A 31 12.45 -9.70 -3.81
N ASN A 32 11.31 -9.40 -3.18
CA ASN A 32 10.72 -10.21 -2.12
C ASN A 32 9.80 -11.34 -2.64
N ASN A 33 9.77 -11.58 -3.94
CA ASN A 33 8.95 -12.61 -4.58
C ASN A 33 7.46 -12.52 -4.22
N PHE A 34 6.94 -11.28 -4.19
CA PHE A 34 5.53 -11.06 -3.92
C PHE A 34 4.64 -11.84 -4.89
N GLY A 35 3.64 -12.54 -4.37
CA GLY A 35 2.77 -13.40 -5.16
C GLY A 35 1.38 -13.60 -4.57
N GLN A 36 0.67 -14.60 -5.06
CA GLN A 36 -0.75 -14.81 -4.78
C GLN A 36 -1.09 -15.13 -3.32
N THR A 37 -0.11 -15.49 -2.49
CA THR A 37 -0.31 -15.74 -1.06
C THR A 37 0.03 -14.54 -0.19
N ASP A 38 0.44 -13.44 -0.82
CA ASP A 38 0.85 -12.23 -0.12
C ASP A 38 -0.27 -11.19 -0.10
N PHE A 39 -0.15 -10.27 0.86
CA PHE A 39 -1.12 -9.21 1.11
C PHE A 39 -0.41 -7.86 1.14
N LEU A 40 -0.83 -6.95 0.28
CA LEU A 40 -0.37 -5.57 0.27
C LEU A 40 -1.31 -4.68 1.08
N VAL A 41 -0.76 -3.93 2.03
CA VAL A 41 -1.46 -2.79 2.62
C VAL A 41 -0.85 -1.52 2.01
N ALA A 42 -1.63 -0.84 1.18
CA ALA A 42 -1.21 0.35 0.45
C ALA A 42 -1.80 1.60 1.12
N ILE A 43 -0.92 2.52 1.55
CA ILE A 43 -1.33 3.75 2.23
C ILE A 43 -0.89 4.93 1.38
N SER A 44 -1.85 5.79 1.03
CA SER A 44 -1.59 7.02 0.28
C SER A 44 -2.52 8.12 0.79
N SER A 45 -1.97 9.23 1.27
CA SER A 45 -2.79 10.34 1.76
C SER A 45 -3.77 10.86 0.72
N SER A 46 -3.35 10.95 -0.54
CA SER A 46 -4.21 11.43 -1.63
C SER A 46 -4.96 10.33 -2.39
N GLY A 47 -4.53 9.07 -2.26
CA GLY A 47 -5.01 7.97 -3.09
C GLY A 47 -4.54 8.01 -4.55
N LYS A 48 -3.67 8.96 -4.90
CA LYS A 48 -3.24 9.23 -6.30
C LYS A 48 -1.73 9.10 -6.51
N SER A 49 -0.99 8.68 -5.51
CA SER A 49 0.47 8.55 -5.61
C SER A 49 0.87 7.46 -6.59
N PRO A 50 1.63 7.76 -7.66
CA PRO A 50 1.94 6.79 -8.72
C PRO A 50 2.65 5.54 -8.23
N ASN A 51 3.55 5.66 -7.26
CA ASN A 51 4.26 4.52 -6.68
C ASN A 51 3.30 3.54 -5.96
N ILE A 52 2.30 4.07 -5.29
CA ILE A 52 1.27 3.27 -4.59
C ILE A 52 0.34 2.61 -5.61
N LEU A 53 -0.12 3.35 -6.63
CA LEU A 53 -0.97 2.80 -7.69
C LEU A 53 -0.26 1.69 -8.46
N ASN A 54 1.03 1.85 -8.76
CA ASN A 54 1.83 0.83 -9.43
C ASN A 54 1.99 -0.44 -8.56
N ALA A 55 2.19 -0.28 -7.24
CA ALA A 55 2.24 -1.41 -6.32
C ALA A 55 0.91 -2.19 -6.27
N ILE A 56 -0.21 -1.48 -6.26
CA ILE A 56 -1.55 -2.09 -6.31
C ILE A 56 -1.75 -2.85 -7.63
N ASN A 57 -1.38 -2.25 -8.76
CA ASN A 57 -1.48 -2.89 -10.07
C ASN A 57 -0.60 -4.15 -10.14
N HIS A 58 0.62 -4.08 -9.62
CA HIS A 58 1.51 -5.24 -9.54
C HIS A 58 0.91 -6.35 -8.68
N THR A 59 0.29 -6.02 -7.55
CA THR A 59 -0.42 -6.98 -6.70
C THR A 59 -1.53 -7.69 -7.47
N ASN A 60 -2.30 -6.95 -8.26
CA ASN A 60 -3.34 -7.51 -9.10
C ASN A 60 -2.77 -8.46 -10.16
N ASP A 61 -1.68 -8.08 -10.81
CA ASP A 61 -1.00 -8.91 -11.82
C ASP A 61 -0.44 -10.21 -11.23
N CYS A 62 0.04 -10.16 -9.98
CA CYS A 62 0.56 -11.33 -9.25
C CYS A 62 -0.53 -12.20 -8.61
N LEU A 63 -1.80 -11.81 -8.74
CA LEU A 63 -2.95 -12.47 -8.10
C LEU A 63 -2.88 -12.46 -6.56
N GLY A 64 -2.14 -11.52 -5.98
CA GLY A 64 -2.09 -11.28 -4.53
C GLY A 64 -3.35 -10.55 -4.03
N TYR A 65 -3.36 -10.18 -2.77
CA TYR A 65 -4.45 -9.41 -2.16
C TYR A 65 -3.98 -8.01 -1.78
N ALA A 66 -4.89 -7.04 -1.82
CA ALA A 66 -4.57 -5.66 -1.45
C ALA A 66 -5.71 -5.02 -0.65
N LEU A 67 -5.30 -4.14 0.27
CA LEU A 67 -6.15 -3.17 0.95
C LEU A 67 -5.54 -1.79 0.75
N ALA A 68 -6.33 -0.79 0.35
CA ALA A 68 -5.88 0.59 0.27
C ALA A 68 -6.48 1.43 1.40
N ILE A 69 -5.66 2.31 1.98
CA ILE A 69 -6.10 3.32 2.95
C ILE A 69 -5.68 4.68 2.39
N PHE A 70 -6.64 5.57 2.21
CA PHE A 70 -6.38 6.89 1.65
C PHE A 70 -7.35 7.96 2.16
N GLY A 71 -7.03 9.22 1.91
CA GLY A 71 -7.83 10.35 2.34
C GLY A 71 -8.08 11.37 1.22
N MET A 72 -8.29 12.61 1.60
CA MET A 72 -8.58 13.74 0.69
C MET A 72 -9.75 13.44 -0.24
N ASP A 73 -9.70 13.95 -1.46
CA ASP A 73 -10.69 13.68 -2.51
C ASP A 73 -10.33 12.44 -3.34
N GLY A 74 -9.59 11.53 -2.75
CA GLY A 74 -9.20 10.30 -3.42
C GLY A 74 -10.39 9.43 -3.79
N GLU A 75 -10.31 8.83 -4.96
CA GLU A 75 -11.23 7.78 -5.38
C GLU A 75 -10.58 6.42 -5.17
N SER A 76 -11.40 5.36 -5.18
CA SER A 76 -10.86 4.01 -5.04
C SER A 76 -9.73 3.78 -6.06
N PRO A 77 -8.51 3.43 -5.61
CA PRO A 77 -7.40 3.14 -6.51
C PRO A 77 -7.56 1.81 -7.26
N PHE A 78 -8.64 1.09 -7.00
CA PHE A 78 -8.93 -0.22 -7.55
C PHE A 78 -9.99 -0.21 -8.65
N THR A 79 -10.35 0.95 -9.17
CA THR A 79 -11.37 1.05 -10.22
C THR A 79 -11.07 0.09 -11.38
N GLY A 80 -12.02 -0.78 -11.66
CA GLY A 80 -11.89 -1.75 -12.75
C GLY A 80 -11.04 -2.98 -12.45
N ASN A 81 -10.65 -3.22 -11.20
CA ASN A 81 -9.98 -4.45 -10.80
C ASN A 81 -10.72 -5.19 -9.70
N ARG A 82 -10.26 -6.41 -9.36
CA ARG A 82 -10.93 -7.32 -8.40
C ARG A 82 -10.95 -6.81 -6.95
N TYR A 83 -10.22 -5.73 -6.63
CA TYR A 83 -10.16 -5.15 -5.30
C TYR A 83 -11.03 -3.90 -5.14
N GLU A 84 -11.94 -3.64 -6.06
CA GLU A 84 -12.70 -2.38 -6.14
C GLU A 84 -13.29 -1.94 -4.79
N ASP A 85 -13.70 -2.88 -3.95
CA ASP A 85 -14.30 -2.61 -2.63
C ASP A 85 -13.30 -2.75 -1.46
N ASN A 86 -12.04 -3.07 -1.72
CA ASN A 86 -11.03 -3.30 -0.68
C ASN A 86 -10.30 -2.02 -0.31
N TYR A 87 -11.03 -1.01 0.15
CA TYR A 87 -10.41 0.24 0.58
C TYR A 87 -11.10 0.84 1.81
N ILE A 88 -10.34 1.68 2.51
CA ILE A 88 -10.84 2.54 3.58
C ILE A 88 -10.52 3.98 3.18
N HIS A 89 -11.56 4.80 3.00
CA HIS A 89 -11.43 6.22 2.75
C HIS A 89 -11.58 7.01 4.05
N ILE A 90 -10.57 7.81 4.37
CA ILE A 90 -10.59 8.71 5.52
C ILE A 90 -11.08 10.07 5.05
N ASP A 91 -12.26 10.49 5.52
CA ASP A 91 -12.88 11.77 5.12
C ASP A 91 -12.17 12.95 5.80
N SER A 92 -11.02 13.31 5.30
CA SER A 92 -10.22 14.43 5.79
C SER A 92 -9.29 14.94 4.69
N HIS A 93 -9.01 16.24 4.70
CA HIS A 93 -8.00 16.90 3.88
C HIS A 93 -6.74 17.28 4.67
N ASN A 94 -6.64 16.84 5.91
CA ASN A 94 -5.51 17.09 6.78
C ASN A 94 -4.57 15.88 6.78
N TYR A 95 -3.32 16.07 6.34
CA TYR A 95 -2.31 15.00 6.30
C TYR A 95 -2.11 14.33 7.66
N GLY A 96 -2.00 15.10 8.73
CA GLY A 96 -1.81 14.56 10.07
C GLY A 96 -2.95 13.68 10.52
N VAL A 97 -4.20 14.07 10.23
CA VAL A 97 -5.40 13.26 10.54
C VAL A 97 -5.39 11.97 9.73
N ILE A 98 -5.08 12.04 8.43
CA ILE A 98 -5.03 10.85 7.56
C ILE A 98 -3.93 9.89 8.02
N GLU A 99 -2.74 10.39 8.30
CA GLU A 99 -1.60 9.58 8.74
C GLU A 99 -1.85 8.91 10.08
N LEU A 100 -2.32 9.66 11.09
CA LEU A 100 -2.63 9.12 12.41
C LEU A 100 -3.79 8.12 12.38
N THR A 101 -4.83 8.40 11.59
CA THR A 101 -5.96 7.50 11.44
C THR A 101 -5.54 6.20 10.73
N SER A 102 -4.68 6.29 9.72
CA SER A 102 -4.10 5.11 9.06
C SER A 102 -3.32 4.25 10.05
N GLU A 103 -2.55 4.87 10.94
CA GLU A 103 -1.80 4.16 11.98
C GLU A 103 -2.73 3.46 12.97
N ILE A 104 -3.81 4.11 13.40
CA ILE A 104 -4.83 3.50 14.27
C ILE A 104 -5.47 2.28 13.58
N ILE A 105 -5.80 2.39 12.32
CA ILE A 105 -6.38 1.28 11.53
C ILE A 105 -5.40 0.10 11.49
N LEU A 106 -4.12 0.35 11.23
CA LEU A 106 -3.09 -0.69 11.20
C LEU A 106 -2.95 -1.39 12.57
N HIS A 107 -2.95 -0.64 13.66
CA HIS A 107 -2.93 -1.21 15.01
C HIS A 107 -4.15 -2.10 15.27
N GLY A 108 -5.34 -1.66 14.87
CA GLY A 108 -6.56 -2.47 14.99
C GLY A 108 -6.48 -3.78 14.22
N ILE A 109 -5.96 -3.75 13.00
CA ILE A 109 -5.76 -4.98 12.20
C ILE A 109 -4.77 -5.93 12.89
N ILE A 110 -3.67 -5.41 13.42
CA ILE A 110 -2.68 -6.22 14.13
C ILE A 110 -3.27 -6.85 15.39
N GLU A 111 -4.02 -6.09 16.17
CA GLU A 111 -4.67 -6.59 17.37
C GLU A 111 -5.63 -7.75 17.07
N ASP A 112 -6.46 -7.59 16.05
CA ASP A 112 -7.38 -8.65 15.62
C ASP A 112 -6.67 -9.93 15.20
N LEU A 113 -5.50 -9.81 14.56
CA LEU A 113 -4.69 -10.96 14.13
C LEU A 113 -3.98 -11.66 15.29
N VAL A 114 -3.67 -10.95 16.36
CA VAL A 114 -2.91 -11.48 17.52
C VAL A 114 -3.83 -12.12 18.56
N ILE A 115 -5.07 -11.68 18.67
CA ILE A 115 -6.06 -12.21 19.62
C ILE A 115 -6.50 -13.66 19.29
N GLU A 116 -6.31 -14.08 18.07
CA GLU A 116 -6.53 -15.47 17.68
C GLU A 116 -5.39 -16.38 18.17
#